data_919802d9366f9cf11301d0ab2385454a
#
_entry.id   919802d9366f9cf11301d0ab2385454a
#
_cell.length_a   1.000
_cell.length_b   1.000
_cell.length_c   1.000
_cell.angle_alpha   90.00
_cell.angle_beta   90.00
_cell.angle_gamma   90.00
#
_symmetry.space_group_name_H-M   'P 1'
#
loop_
_entity.id
_entity.type
_entity.pdbx_description
1 polymer ?
#
loop_
_entity_poly.entity_id
_entity_poly.type
_entity_poly.pdbx_seq_one_letter_code
_entity_poly.pdbx_strand_id
1 'polypeptide(L)'
;VLDLKTRAAVGGLVAVLGLSACATKNDNGAIGTTTPAVDAALAAKVPAAVRSDGKIVVGTDSTYAPSEFLAADGKTIQGFDVDVFNAVAAKLGLTAQFVTAPFDNIIPSVGSGKYEIGVSSFTVNAERKKTVDMVGYFQAGTQWGTKAGNPAKVDIDNACGKKIAVQKATVQVDDLTARSKKCTTAGRPKITIDQYQGQDEATAAVVSGKDDAMLADSPVVAYAVKQTGESLELLGEIYDSAPYGYVLKKNQGEFAQAVADALKAIIADGSYAAALKKWGVEQGAITDPKVNP
;
A
#
# COMPACT_ATOMS: atom_id res chain seq x y z
N VAL A 1 81.76 -3.86 1.40
CA VAL A 1 82.92 -2.99 1.64
C VAL A 1 82.41 -1.58 1.91
N LEU A 2 82.40 -1.22 3.18
CA LEU A 2 82.79 0.08 3.81
C LEU A 2 82.08 1.34 3.22
N ASP A 3 81.65 2.33 3.94
CA ASP A 3 81.78 2.79 5.36
C ASP A 3 80.95 4.08 5.44
N LEU A 4 80.18 4.28 6.44
CA LEU A 4 80.31 5.05 7.65
C LEU A 4 80.27 6.61 7.56
N LYS A 5 79.32 7.17 8.26
CA LYS A 5 79.29 8.44 9.04
C LYS A 5 79.21 9.78 8.26
N THR A 6 78.26 10.65 8.55
CA THR A 6 78.45 11.65 9.65
C THR A 6 77.13 12.44 9.88
N ARG A 7 76.87 12.75 11.13
CA ARG A 7 75.84 13.58 11.74
C ARG A 7 76.00 15.07 11.41
N ALA A 8 74.88 15.77 11.23
CA ALA A 8 74.76 17.14 11.78
C ALA A 8 73.28 17.50 11.95
N ALA A 9 72.95 17.88 13.16
CA ALA A 9 71.68 18.47 13.58
C ALA A 9 71.78 20.00 13.49
N VAL A 10 70.67 20.66 13.02
CA VAL A 10 70.33 22.06 13.39
C VAL A 10 68.83 22.19 13.04
N GLY A 11 68.04 22.39 13.89
CA GLY A 11 67.23 23.37 14.59
C GLY A 11 66.21 24.14 13.74
N GLY A 12 64.90 23.94 14.08
CA GLY A 12 63.95 24.97 14.32
C GLY A 12 63.37 25.67 13.12
N LEU A 13 62.10 25.47 12.85
CA LEU A 13 61.06 26.50 12.86
C LEU A 13 59.68 25.86 12.54
N VAL A 14 58.79 25.89 13.52
CA VAL A 14 57.37 25.48 13.33
C VAL A 14 56.66 26.63 12.67
N ALA A 15 56.24 26.49 11.40
CA ALA A 15 55.25 27.34 10.75
C ALA A 15 53.93 26.59 10.66
N VAL A 16 52.98 26.97 11.51
CA VAL A 16 51.60 26.53 11.43
C VAL A 16 50.94 27.26 10.28
N LEU A 17 50.76 26.59 9.15
CA LEU A 17 49.90 27.03 8.05
C LEU A 17 48.53 26.39 8.23
N GLY A 18 47.55 27.22 8.62
CA GLY A 18 46.13 26.85 8.64
C GLY A 18 45.65 26.56 7.23
N LEU A 19 45.31 25.29 6.95
CA LEU A 19 44.56 24.89 5.78
C LEU A 19 43.10 25.09 6.07
N SER A 20 42.53 26.17 5.57
CA SER A 20 41.06 26.31 5.41
C SER A 20 40.60 25.29 4.40
N ALA A 21 39.97 24.20 4.86
CA ALA A 21 39.27 23.25 4.02
C ALA A 21 37.95 23.91 3.54
N CYS A 22 37.94 24.39 2.30
CA CYS A 22 36.67 24.63 1.60
C CYS A 22 35.98 23.28 1.41
N ALA A 23 34.95 23.03 2.21
CA ALA A 23 34.02 21.95 1.95
C ALA A 23 33.18 22.30 0.73
N THR A 24 33.52 21.72 -0.42
CA THR A 24 32.63 21.65 -1.56
C THR A 24 31.46 20.75 -1.19
N LYS A 25 30.26 21.35 -1.05
CA LYS A 25 29.00 20.58 -1.00
C LYS A 25 28.83 19.90 -2.35
N ASN A 26 29.08 18.59 -2.38
CA ASN A 26 28.56 17.73 -3.44
C ASN A 26 27.07 17.48 -3.13
N ASP A 27 26.19 18.25 -3.74
CA ASP A 27 24.77 17.94 -3.83
C ASP A 27 24.58 16.78 -4.84
N ASN A 28 25.00 15.60 -4.47
CA ASN A 28 24.47 14.38 -5.06
C ASN A 28 23.18 14.05 -4.30
N GLY A 29 22.03 14.42 -4.90
CA GLY A 29 20.69 14.11 -4.40
C GLY A 29 20.41 12.61 -4.38
N ALA A 30 21.02 11.90 -3.46
CA ALA A 30 20.50 10.63 -2.97
C ALA A 30 19.31 10.99 -2.08
N ILE A 31 18.10 10.72 -2.54
CA ILE A 31 16.91 10.71 -1.69
C ILE A 31 17.13 9.59 -0.68
N GLY A 32 17.81 9.92 0.41
CA GLY A 32 17.95 9.03 1.56
C GLY A 32 16.56 8.84 2.16
N THR A 33 16.03 7.64 2.08
CA THR A 33 14.87 7.22 2.86
C THR A 33 15.31 7.18 4.33
N THR A 34 15.27 8.33 5.00
CA THR A 34 15.48 8.37 6.45
C THR A 34 14.26 7.72 7.09
N THR A 35 14.46 6.58 7.77
CA THR A 35 13.40 5.99 8.61
C THR A 35 12.89 7.08 9.57
N PRO A 36 11.58 7.34 9.63
CA PRO A 36 11.03 8.36 10.51
C PRO A 36 11.45 8.12 11.97
N ALA A 37 11.87 9.18 12.67
CA ALA A 37 12.22 9.07 14.09
C ALA A 37 11.00 8.69 14.92
N VAL A 38 11.20 7.85 15.94
CA VAL A 38 10.15 7.43 16.89
C VAL A 38 9.57 8.65 17.61
N ASP A 39 8.24 8.71 17.69
CA ASP A 39 7.51 9.64 18.55
C ASP A 39 7.13 8.93 19.85
N ALA A 40 7.83 9.26 20.94
CA ALA A 40 7.64 8.60 22.24
C ALA A 40 6.22 8.79 22.79
N ALA A 41 5.56 9.93 22.50
CA ALA A 41 4.20 10.19 22.96
C ALA A 41 3.19 9.30 22.23
N LEU A 42 3.38 9.08 20.91
CA LEU A 42 2.54 8.18 20.13
C LEU A 42 2.82 6.71 20.50
N ALA A 43 4.09 6.34 20.66
CA ALA A 43 4.48 4.99 21.07
C ALA A 43 3.86 4.59 22.42
N ALA A 44 3.72 5.53 23.36
CA ALA A 44 3.09 5.29 24.65
C ALA A 44 1.59 4.93 24.57
N LYS A 45 0.90 5.36 23.49
CA LYS A 45 -0.52 5.06 23.23
C LYS A 45 -0.75 3.69 22.63
N VAL A 46 0.28 3.02 22.13
CA VAL A 46 0.19 1.66 21.60
C VAL A 46 -0.06 0.70 22.77
N PRO A 47 -1.03 -0.24 22.68
CA PRO A 47 -1.28 -1.22 23.74
C PRO A 47 -0.02 -1.98 24.14
N ALA A 48 0.18 -2.18 25.43
CA ALA A 48 1.39 -2.86 25.94
C ALA A 48 1.57 -4.26 25.34
N ALA A 49 0.49 -4.97 25.06
CA ALA A 49 0.53 -6.28 24.42
C ALA A 49 1.11 -6.21 22.98
N VAL A 50 0.78 -5.14 22.22
CA VAL A 50 1.25 -4.93 20.84
C VAL A 50 2.73 -4.50 20.82
N ARG A 51 3.15 -3.66 21.75
CA ARG A 51 4.51 -3.11 21.78
C ARG A 51 5.54 -3.94 22.54
N SER A 52 5.14 -5.06 23.12
CA SER A 52 5.95 -5.81 24.10
C SER A 52 7.27 -6.35 23.51
N ASP A 53 7.29 -6.70 22.23
CA ASP A 53 8.46 -7.22 21.50
C ASP A 53 9.01 -6.25 20.44
N GLY A 54 8.47 -5.02 20.38
CA GLY A 54 8.87 -3.98 19.42
C GLY A 54 8.42 -4.25 17.97
N LYS A 55 7.48 -5.16 17.77
CA LYS A 55 6.97 -5.55 16.46
C LYS A 55 5.46 -5.34 16.39
N ILE A 56 4.95 -5.28 15.16
CA ILE A 56 3.52 -5.31 14.88
C ILE A 56 3.25 -6.29 13.74
N VAL A 57 2.43 -7.31 13.99
CA VAL A 57 2.08 -8.32 12.99
C VAL A 57 0.95 -7.81 12.12
N VAL A 58 1.23 -7.71 10.81
CA VAL A 58 0.37 -7.10 9.81
C VAL A 58 -0.20 -8.17 8.89
N GLY A 59 -1.52 -8.34 8.87
CA GLY A 59 -2.18 -9.16 7.85
C GLY A 59 -2.33 -8.39 6.54
N THR A 60 -1.92 -8.99 5.42
CA THR A 60 -1.98 -8.36 4.09
C THR A 60 -2.23 -9.41 3.00
N ASP A 61 -2.89 -9.05 1.90
CA ASP A 61 -3.02 -9.92 0.73
C ASP A 61 -2.00 -9.50 -0.33
N SER A 62 -0.93 -10.28 -0.46
CA SER A 62 0.21 -9.94 -1.32
C SER A 62 -0.02 -10.22 -2.82
N THR A 63 -1.26 -10.03 -3.30
CA THR A 63 -1.63 -10.16 -4.72
C THR A 63 -2.16 -8.86 -5.35
N TYR A 64 -2.13 -7.75 -4.60
CA TYR A 64 -2.85 -6.50 -4.93
C TYR A 64 -1.92 -5.36 -5.35
N ALA A 65 -1.08 -5.60 -6.37
CA ALA A 65 -0.13 -4.59 -6.89
C ALA A 65 -0.85 -3.33 -7.42
N PRO A 66 -0.34 -2.10 -7.15
CA PRO A 66 0.94 -1.76 -6.53
C PRO A 66 0.87 -1.54 -5.01
N SER A 67 -0.26 -1.89 -4.37
CA SER A 67 -0.49 -1.67 -2.93
C SER A 67 0.36 -2.58 -2.05
N GLU A 68 0.19 -3.90 -2.22
CA GLU A 68 0.94 -4.94 -1.53
C GLU A 68 1.03 -6.18 -2.42
N PHE A 69 2.25 -6.60 -2.73
CA PHE A 69 2.50 -7.74 -3.60
C PHE A 69 3.90 -8.32 -3.40
N LEU A 70 4.11 -9.54 -3.88
CA LEU A 70 5.41 -10.18 -3.80
C LEU A 70 6.40 -9.56 -4.81
N ALA A 71 7.60 -9.30 -4.35
CA ALA A 71 8.72 -8.93 -5.20
C ALA A 71 9.13 -10.11 -6.11
N ALA A 72 10.06 -9.86 -7.03
CA ALA A 72 10.54 -10.88 -7.98
C ALA A 72 11.20 -12.11 -7.30
N ASP A 73 11.58 -11.99 -6.02
CA ASP A 73 12.11 -13.11 -5.22
C ASP A 73 11.01 -14.09 -4.73
N GLY A 74 9.73 -13.75 -4.95
CA GLY A 74 8.58 -14.52 -4.53
C GLY A 74 8.39 -14.62 -3.00
N LYS A 75 9.03 -13.76 -2.22
CA LYS A 75 9.05 -13.80 -0.75
C LYS A 75 8.85 -12.42 -0.11
N THR A 76 9.55 -11.43 -0.61
CA THR A 76 9.50 -10.07 -0.05
C THR A 76 8.18 -9.39 -0.44
N ILE A 77 7.42 -8.96 0.56
CA ILE A 77 6.19 -8.18 0.32
C ILE A 77 6.59 -6.72 0.15
N GLN A 78 6.12 -6.07 -0.92
CA GLN A 78 6.40 -4.68 -1.28
C GLN A 78 5.14 -3.99 -1.79
N GLY A 79 5.18 -2.67 -1.87
CA GLY A 79 4.09 -1.85 -2.39
C GLY A 79 3.94 -0.55 -1.61
N PHE A 80 3.02 0.34 -2.05
CA PHE A 80 2.87 1.61 -1.35
C PHE A 80 2.23 1.44 0.03
N ASP A 81 1.32 0.48 0.23
CA ASP A 81 0.75 0.15 1.53
C ASP A 81 1.85 -0.29 2.51
N VAL A 82 2.79 -1.10 2.03
CA VAL A 82 3.93 -1.57 2.82
C VAL A 82 4.84 -0.41 3.20
N ASP A 83 5.20 0.44 2.24
CA ASP A 83 6.11 1.57 2.48
C ASP A 83 5.48 2.61 3.44
N VAL A 84 4.20 2.97 3.23
CA VAL A 84 3.48 3.90 4.10
C VAL A 84 3.34 3.33 5.50
N PHE A 85 2.92 2.07 5.63
CA PHE A 85 2.73 1.49 6.96
C PHE A 85 4.04 1.25 7.70
N ASN A 86 5.14 0.93 7.03
CA ASN A 86 6.47 0.88 7.64
C ASN A 86 6.85 2.22 8.27
N ALA A 87 6.55 3.34 7.61
CA ALA A 87 6.80 4.68 8.15
C ALA A 87 5.91 4.98 9.36
N VAL A 88 4.63 4.58 9.33
CA VAL A 88 3.70 4.67 10.48
C VAL A 88 4.21 3.85 11.65
N ALA A 89 4.57 2.59 11.43
CA ALA A 89 5.09 1.69 12.47
C ALA A 89 6.36 2.26 13.12
N ALA A 90 7.29 2.80 12.31
CA ALA A 90 8.50 3.44 12.81
C ALA A 90 8.20 4.63 13.73
N LYS A 91 7.21 5.50 13.41
CA LYS A 91 6.76 6.58 14.30
C LYS A 91 6.25 6.06 15.64
N LEU A 92 5.61 4.89 15.64
CA LEU A 92 5.10 4.22 16.83
C LEU A 92 6.18 3.42 17.59
N GLY A 93 7.44 3.42 17.12
CA GLY A 93 8.52 2.64 17.71
C GLY A 93 8.42 1.13 17.45
N LEU A 94 7.73 0.74 16.38
CA LEU A 94 7.48 -0.65 16.00
C LEU A 94 8.13 -1.01 14.67
N THR A 95 8.44 -2.29 14.50
CA THR A 95 8.83 -2.89 13.22
C THR A 95 7.65 -3.69 12.68
N ALA A 96 7.15 -3.34 11.49
CA ALA A 96 6.06 -4.08 10.87
C ALA A 96 6.54 -5.45 10.35
N GLN A 97 5.77 -6.49 10.65
CA GLN A 97 5.96 -7.85 10.13
C GLN A 97 4.75 -8.23 9.28
N PHE A 98 4.88 -8.08 7.97
CA PHE A 98 3.82 -8.42 7.03
C PHE A 98 3.70 -9.93 6.87
N VAL A 99 2.47 -10.44 6.97
CA VAL A 99 2.13 -11.86 6.80
C VAL A 99 1.05 -11.96 5.73
N THR A 100 1.35 -12.69 4.65
CA THR A 100 0.40 -12.96 3.57
C THR A 100 -0.79 -13.77 4.08
N ALA A 101 -1.98 -13.34 3.73
CA ALA A 101 -3.24 -14.04 3.99
C ALA A 101 -4.25 -13.72 2.88
N PRO A 102 -5.20 -14.62 2.58
CA PRO A 102 -6.33 -14.29 1.74
C PRO A 102 -7.09 -13.07 2.26
N PHE A 103 -7.48 -12.16 1.35
CA PHE A 103 -8.14 -10.89 1.68
C PHE A 103 -9.35 -11.07 2.61
N ASP A 104 -10.21 -12.04 2.33
CA ASP A 104 -11.41 -12.35 3.09
C ASP A 104 -11.14 -12.84 4.53
N ASN A 105 -9.91 -13.27 4.82
CA ASN A 105 -9.51 -13.77 6.14
C ASN A 105 -8.85 -12.72 7.03
N ILE A 106 -8.46 -11.55 6.50
CA ILE A 106 -7.68 -10.57 7.27
C ILE A 106 -8.53 -9.93 8.38
N ILE A 107 -9.71 -9.37 8.04
CA ILE A 107 -10.59 -8.74 9.05
C ILE A 107 -10.97 -9.70 10.18
N PRO A 108 -11.43 -10.95 9.92
CA PRO A 108 -11.67 -11.93 10.97
C PRO A 108 -10.43 -12.23 11.82
N SER A 109 -9.24 -12.28 11.19
CA SER A 109 -7.97 -12.57 11.88
C SER A 109 -7.53 -11.41 12.77
N VAL A 110 -7.75 -10.15 12.37
CA VAL A 110 -7.56 -8.98 13.24
C VAL A 110 -8.55 -9.02 14.41
N GLY A 111 -9.81 -9.35 14.16
CA GLY A 111 -10.84 -9.50 15.21
C GLY A 111 -10.46 -10.56 16.26
N SER A 112 -9.87 -11.67 15.84
CA SER A 112 -9.41 -12.74 16.74
C SER A 112 -8.07 -12.44 17.45
N GLY A 113 -7.33 -11.41 16.98
CA GLY A 113 -5.99 -11.07 17.50
C GLY A 113 -4.85 -11.90 16.90
N LYS A 114 -5.08 -12.62 15.79
CA LYS A 114 -4.01 -13.28 15.03
C LYS A 114 -3.08 -12.27 14.37
N TYR A 115 -3.63 -11.17 13.86
CA TYR A 115 -2.91 -9.99 13.41
C TYR A 115 -3.29 -8.80 14.30
N GLU A 116 -2.33 -7.95 14.59
CA GLU A 116 -2.57 -6.73 15.37
C GLU A 116 -3.21 -5.64 14.53
N ILE A 117 -2.95 -5.68 13.21
CA ILE A 117 -3.50 -4.75 12.23
C ILE A 117 -3.64 -5.43 10.87
N GLY A 118 -4.61 -4.99 10.07
CA GLY A 118 -4.74 -5.34 8.65
C GLY A 118 -4.36 -4.14 7.78
N VAL A 119 -3.48 -4.37 6.80
CA VAL A 119 -3.04 -3.38 5.81
C VAL A 119 -3.15 -4.05 4.44
N SER A 120 -4.22 -3.77 3.72
CA SER A 120 -4.53 -4.42 2.44
C SER A 120 -5.62 -3.66 1.68
N SER A 121 -5.42 -2.37 1.48
CA SER A 121 -6.29 -1.51 0.66
C SER A 121 -7.81 -1.64 0.98
N PHE A 122 -8.16 -1.84 2.27
CA PHE A 122 -9.56 -2.02 2.67
C PHE A 122 -10.36 -0.75 2.47
N THR A 123 -11.28 -0.74 1.53
CA THR A 123 -12.28 0.34 1.38
C THR A 123 -13.04 0.51 2.69
N VAL A 124 -13.04 1.73 3.24
CA VAL A 124 -13.82 2.09 4.41
C VAL A 124 -15.30 2.08 4.06
N ASN A 125 -16.07 1.27 4.75
CA ASN A 125 -17.53 1.23 4.60
C ASN A 125 -18.24 0.94 5.93
N ALA A 126 -19.55 1.16 5.96
CA ALA A 126 -20.37 0.99 7.17
C ALA A 126 -20.36 -0.45 7.69
N GLU A 127 -20.30 -1.45 6.81
CA GLU A 127 -20.33 -2.86 7.20
C GLU A 127 -19.04 -3.26 7.94
N ARG A 128 -17.88 -2.95 7.37
CA ARG A 128 -16.57 -3.21 8.00
C ARG A 128 -16.43 -2.48 9.33
N LYS A 129 -16.88 -1.23 9.41
CA LYS A 129 -16.86 -0.43 10.65
C LYS A 129 -17.73 -1.01 11.79
N LYS A 130 -18.64 -1.93 11.56
CA LYS A 130 -19.37 -2.63 12.64
C LYS A 130 -18.45 -3.54 13.45
N THR A 131 -17.46 -4.16 12.84
CA THR A 131 -16.63 -5.21 13.45
C THR A 131 -15.22 -4.75 13.81
N VAL A 132 -14.69 -3.74 13.13
CA VAL A 132 -13.32 -3.23 13.29
C VAL A 132 -13.32 -1.70 13.34
N ASP A 133 -12.25 -1.11 13.88
CA ASP A 133 -11.94 0.29 13.68
C ASP A 133 -11.09 0.43 12.41
N MET A 134 -11.27 1.53 11.68
CA MET A 134 -10.56 1.79 10.44
C MET A 134 -9.90 3.17 10.48
N VAL A 135 -8.62 3.24 10.09
CA VAL A 135 -7.88 4.50 9.99
C VAL A 135 -7.63 4.82 8.53
N GLY A 136 -8.29 5.86 8.01
CA GLY A 136 -8.16 6.29 6.63
C GLY A 136 -6.74 6.74 6.29
N TYR A 137 -6.16 6.22 5.18
CA TYR A 137 -4.78 6.56 4.80
C TYR A 137 -4.57 6.87 3.31
N PHE A 138 -5.52 6.57 2.46
CA PHE A 138 -5.42 6.76 1.00
C PHE A 138 -6.81 6.89 0.41
N GLN A 139 -6.96 7.43 -0.80
CA GLN A 139 -8.23 7.55 -1.51
C GLN A 139 -8.17 6.82 -2.84
N ALA A 140 -9.11 5.92 -3.09
CA ALA A 140 -9.24 5.22 -4.37
C ALA A 140 -10.71 5.10 -4.77
N GLY A 141 -10.97 4.79 -6.03
CA GLY A 141 -12.29 4.44 -6.53
C GLY A 141 -12.23 3.14 -7.31
N THR A 142 -13.38 2.67 -7.74
CA THR A 142 -13.51 1.47 -8.59
C THR A 142 -13.20 1.83 -10.04
N GLN A 143 -12.50 0.93 -10.74
CA GLN A 143 -12.14 1.06 -12.15
C GLN A 143 -12.35 -0.27 -12.88
N TRP A 144 -12.86 -0.20 -14.10
CA TRP A 144 -12.93 -1.33 -15.01
C TRP A 144 -11.64 -1.46 -15.82
N GLY A 145 -11.25 -2.71 -16.06
CA GLY A 145 -10.17 -3.06 -16.99
C GLY A 145 -10.62 -4.14 -17.95
N THR A 146 -10.23 -4.05 -19.21
CA THR A 146 -10.55 -5.04 -20.23
C THR A 146 -9.33 -5.35 -21.09
N LYS A 147 -9.43 -6.39 -21.89
CA LYS A 147 -8.42 -6.68 -22.92
C LYS A 147 -8.36 -5.54 -23.94
N ALA A 148 -7.18 -5.17 -24.38
CA ALA A 148 -6.96 -4.07 -25.30
C ALA A 148 -7.86 -4.16 -26.56
N GLY A 149 -8.47 -3.03 -26.91
CA GLY A 149 -9.46 -2.93 -27.97
C GLY A 149 -10.85 -3.47 -27.61
N ASN A 150 -11.09 -3.82 -26.32
CA ASN A 150 -12.37 -4.29 -25.79
C ASN A 150 -13.07 -5.31 -26.74
N PRO A 151 -12.44 -6.44 -27.08
CA PRO A 151 -12.98 -7.38 -28.06
C PRO A 151 -14.33 -7.98 -27.65
N ALA A 152 -14.56 -8.08 -26.34
CA ALA A 152 -15.83 -8.54 -25.78
C ALA A 152 -16.93 -7.48 -25.83
N LYS A 153 -16.62 -6.24 -26.24
CA LYS A 153 -17.56 -5.10 -26.27
C LYS A 153 -18.29 -4.95 -24.92
N VAL A 154 -17.49 -4.89 -23.86
CA VAL A 154 -18.02 -4.63 -22.51
C VAL A 154 -18.46 -3.17 -22.44
N ASP A 155 -19.71 -2.97 -22.06
CA ASP A 155 -20.28 -1.66 -21.75
C ASP A 155 -20.44 -1.57 -20.24
N ILE A 156 -19.76 -0.62 -19.61
CA ILE A 156 -19.76 -0.48 -18.14
C ILE A 156 -21.14 -0.13 -17.58
N ASP A 157 -21.99 0.52 -18.36
CA ASP A 157 -23.37 0.83 -17.96
C ASP A 157 -24.32 -0.36 -18.21
N ASN A 158 -23.90 -1.31 -19.04
CA ASN A 158 -24.70 -2.46 -19.44
C ASN A 158 -23.85 -3.72 -19.66
N ALA A 159 -23.21 -4.21 -18.62
CA ALA A 159 -22.40 -5.43 -18.68
C ALA A 159 -23.21 -6.74 -18.60
N CYS A 160 -24.54 -6.70 -18.90
CA CYS A 160 -25.38 -7.88 -18.84
C CYS A 160 -24.90 -8.98 -19.79
N GLY A 161 -24.83 -10.22 -19.28
CA GLY A 161 -24.36 -11.39 -20.03
C GLY A 161 -22.83 -11.51 -20.15
N LYS A 162 -22.06 -10.56 -19.59
CA LYS A 162 -20.60 -10.59 -19.59
C LYS A 162 -20.07 -11.43 -18.43
N LYS A 163 -18.82 -11.89 -18.57
CA LYS A 163 -18.03 -12.55 -17.54
C LYS A 163 -17.04 -11.56 -16.97
N ILE A 164 -17.15 -11.27 -15.67
CA ILE A 164 -16.36 -10.23 -15.03
C ILE A 164 -15.53 -10.85 -13.91
N ALA A 165 -14.21 -10.74 -14.02
CA ALA A 165 -13.25 -11.15 -13.01
C ALA A 165 -13.19 -10.14 -11.87
N VAL A 166 -13.18 -10.62 -10.64
CA VAL A 166 -13.11 -9.77 -9.45
C VAL A 166 -12.46 -10.53 -8.29
N GLN A 167 -11.71 -9.84 -7.44
CA GLN A 167 -11.22 -10.48 -6.23
C GLN A 167 -12.36 -10.67 -5.21
N LYS A 168 -12.38 -11.82 -4.57
CA LYS A 168 -13.37 -12.23 -3.57
C LYS A 168 -13.41 -11.28 -2.36
N ALA A 169 -14.62 -11.04 -1.81
CA ALA A 169 -14.88 -10.22 -0.64
C ALA A 169 -14.52 -8.72 -0.76
N THR A 170 -14.30 -8.24 -1.98
CA THR A 170 -14.14 -6.81 -2.27
C THR A 170 -15.49 -6.12 -2.44
N VAL A 171 -15.52 -4.79 -2.33
CA VAL A 171 -16.72 -3.98 -2.59
C VAL A 171 -17.18 -4.07 -4.05
N GLN A 172 -16.27 -4.43 -4.96
CA GLN A 172 -16.58 -4.64 -6.37
C GLN A 172 -17.45 -5.89 -6.60
N VAL A 173 -17.40 -6.90 -5.74
CA VAL A 173 -18.35 -8.04 -5.77
C VAL A 173 -19.76 -7.57 -5.48
N ASP A 174 -19.94 -6.66 -4.52
CA ASP A 174 -21.24 -6.10 -4.17
C ASP A 174 -21.80 -5.24 -5.32
N ASP A 175 -20.96 -4.41 -5.95
CA ASP A 175 -21.33 -3.61 -7.13
C ASP A 175 -21.77 -4.52 -8.30
N LEU A 176 -20.96 -5.51 -8.66
CA LEU A 176 -21.30 -6.47 -9.73
C LEU A 176 -22.57 -7.25 -9.40
N THR A 177 -22.79 -7.61 -8.15
CA THR A 177 -24.02 -8.29 -7.70
C THR A 177 -25.24 -7.39 -7.90
N ALA A 178 -25.14 -6.11 -7.52
CA ALA A 178 -26.20 -5.15 -7.72
C ALA A 178 -26.49 -4.91 -9.22
N ARG A 179 -25.45 -4.78 -10.05
CA ARG A 179 -25.58 -4.66 -11.52
C ARG A 179 -26.19 -5.90 -12.15
N SER A 180 -25.77 -7.10 -11.75
CA SER A 180 -26.33 -8.37 -12.23
C SER A 180 -27.83 -8.51 -11.89
N LYS A 181 -28.23 -8.07 -10.68
CA LYS A 181 -29.63 -8.00 -10.29
C LYS A 181 -30.46 -7.06 -11.18
N LYS A 182 -29.91 -5.88 -11.52
CA LYS A 182 -30.56 -4.95 -12.47
C LYS A 182 -30.74 -5.60 -13.84
N CYS A 183 -29.75 -6.35 -14.34
CA CYS A 183 -29.87 -7.09 -15.60
C CYS A 183 -31.06 -8.08 -15.56
N THR A 184 -31.13 -8.94 -14.55
CA THR A 184 -32.17 -9.96 -14.43
C THR A 184 -33.58 -9.34 -14.24
N THR A 185 -33.67 -8.27 -13.46
CA THR A 185 -34.93 -7.54 -13.27
C THR A 185 -35.46 -6.94 -14.60
N ALA A 186 -34.53 -6.55 -15.49
CA ALA A 186 -34.84 -6.05 -16.83
C ALA A 186 -35.02 -7.15 -17.88
N GLY A 187 -35.11 -8.43 -17.48
CA GLY A 187 -35.25 -9.58 -18.39
C GLY A 187 -34.03 -9.87 -19.25
N ARG A 188 -32.85 -9.35 -18.85
CA ARG A 188 -31.57 -9.54 -19.55
C ARG A 188 -30.71 -10.64 -18.89
N PRO A 189 -29.76 -11.23 -19.62
CA PRO A 189 -28.83 -12.19 -19.02
C PRO A 189 -28.08 -11.60 -17.82
N LYS A 190 -27.89 -12.41 -16.77
CA LYS A 190 -27.10 -12.01 -15.61
C LYS A 190 -25.64 -11.76 -15.99
N ILE A 191 -24.94 -10.97 -15.21
CA ILE A 191 -23.47 -10.92 -15.22
C ILE A 191 -22.97 -12.22 -14.58
N THR A 192 -22.01 -12.89 -15.21
CA THR A 192 -21.22 -13.96 -14.57
C THR A 192 -20.11 -13.29 -13.79
N ILE A 193 -20.12 -13.45 -12.46
CA ILE A 193 -19.14 -12.84 -11.56
C ILE A 193 -18.15 -13.93 -11.18
N ASP A 194 -17.00 -13.95 -11.84
CA ASP A 194 -15.94 -14.93 -11.57
C ASP A 194 -15.03 -14.38 -10.46
N GLN A 195 -15.21 -14.92 -9.24
CA GLN A 195 -14.49 -14.50 -8.05
C GLN A 195 -13.20 -15.30 -7.90
N TYR A 196 -12.06 -14.60 -7.84
CA TYR A 196 -10.73 -15.15 -7.65
C TYR A 196 -10.25 -14.90 -6.22
N GLN A 197 -9.38 -15.76 -5.73
CA GLN A 197 -8.81 -15.57 -4.39
C GLN A 197 -7.82 -14.39 -4.40
N GLY A 198 -6.95 -14.30 -5.40
CA GLY A 198 -6.01 -13.20 -5.61
C GLY A 198 -6.42 -12.27 -6.76
N GLN A 199 -6.05 -11.01 -6.67
CA GLN A 199 -6.27 -10.05 -7.75
C GLN A 199 -5.40 -10.35 -8.97
N ASP A 200 -4.20 -10.89 -8.79
CA ASP A 200 -3.33 -11.35 -9.86
C ASP A 200 -3.98 -12.43 -10.73
N GLU A 201 -4.72 -13.36 -10.12
CA GLU A 201 -5.51 -14.37 -10.83
C GLU A 201 -6.65 -13.73 -11.64
N ALA A 202 -7.37 -12.75 -11.06
CA ALA A 202 -8.43 -12.02 -11.75
C ALA A 202 -7.87 -11.25 -12.97
N THR A 203 -6.72 -10.60 -12.80
CA THR A 203 -6.03 -9.91 -13.90
C THR A 203 -5.60 -10.88 -15.01
N ALA A 204 -5.00 -12.02 -14.64
CA ALA A 204 -4.57 -13.05 -15.58
C ALA A 204 -5.74 -13.66 -16.38
N ALA A 205 -6.93 -13.78 -15.77
CA ALA A 205 -8.13 -14.26 -16.43
C ALA A 205 -8.58 -13.33 -17.58
N VAL A 206 -8.47 -12.01 -17.40
CA VAL A 206 -8.78 -11.05 -18.48
C VAL A 206 -7.69 -11.04 -19.55
N VAL A 207 -6.41 -11.06 -19.17
CA VAL A 207 -5.29 -11.13 -20.11
C VAL A 207 -5.42 -12.35 -21.04
N SER A 208 -5.77 -13.51 -20.46
CA SER A 208 -5.96 -14.75 -21.24
C SER A 208 -7.24 -14.76 -22.07
N GLY A 209 -8.21 -13.88 -21.78
CA GLY A 209 -9.53 -13.85 -22.42
C GLY A 209 -10.52 -14.90 -21.87
N LYS A 210 -10.23 -15.45 -20.68
CA LYS A 210 -11.18 -16.29 -19.93
C LYS A 210 -12.37 -15.46 -19.46
N ASP A 211 -12.11 -14.24 -19.01
CA ASP A 211 -13.09 -13.24 -18.61
C ASP A 211 -13.05 -12.02 -19.52
N ASP A 212 -14.19 -11.37 -19.68
CA ASP A 212 -14.39 -10.26 -20.62
C ASP A 212 -13.78 -8.94 -20.09
N ALA A 213 -13.81 -8.75 -18.77
CA ALA A 213 -13.27 -7.59 -18.07
C ALA A 213 -12.99 -7.94 -16.61
N MET A 214 -12.28 -7.05 -15.92
CA MET A 214 -12.12 -7.09 -14.46
C MET A 214 -12.61 -5.81 -13.80
N LEU A 215 -12.91 -5.92 -12.53
CA LEU A 215 -13.29 -4.80 -11.68
C LEU A 215 -12.41 -4.82 -10.42
N ALA A 216 -11.67 -3.75 -10.17
CA ALA A 216 -10.82 -3.59 -9.00
C ALA A 216 -10.67 -2.10 -8.65
N ASP A 217 -9.86 -1.80 -7.66
CA ASP A 217 -9.54 -0.41 -7.32
C ASP A 217 -8.67 0.27 -8.39
N SER A 218 -8.87 1.56 -8.57
CA SER A 218 -8.28 2.33 -9.67
C SER A 218 -6.76 2.25 -9.75
N PRO A 219 -5.96 2.31 -8.67
CA PRO A 219 -4.52 2.17 -8.79
C PRO A 219 -4.09 0.76 -9.24
N VAL A 220 -4.87 -0.26 -8.89
CA VAL A 220 -4.58 -1.66 -9.23
C VAL A 220 -4.84 -1.92 -10.72
N VAL A 221 -5.97 -1.47 -11.26
CA VAL A 221 -6.25 -1.60 -12.70
C VAL A 221 -5.25 -0.81 -13.52
N ALA A 222 -4.93 0.43 -13.12
CA ALA A 222 -3.93 1.27 -13.80
C ALA A 222 -2.54 0.61 -13.80
N TYR A 223 -2.14 0.01 -12.67
CA TYR A 223 -0.88 -0.73 -12.58
C TYR A 223 -0.88 -1.97 -13.46
N ALA A 224 -1.95 -2.75 -13.47
CA ALA A 224 -2.10 -3.93 -14.33
C ALA A 224 -1.97 -3.57 -15.81
N VAL A 225 -2.64 -2.51 -16.27
CA VAL A 225 -2.52 -1.98 -17.64
C VAL A 225 -1.07 -1.62 -17.95
N LYS A 226 -0.39 -0.89 -17.05
CA LYS A 226 1.01 -0.53 -17.23
C LYS A 226 1.95 -1.74 -17.29
N GLN A 227 1.72 -2.76 -16.47
CA GLN A 227 2.60 -3.95 -16.41
C GLN A 227 2.37 -4.92 -17.55
N THR A 228 1.16 -4.98 -18.08
CA THR A 228 0.82 -5.87 -19.21
C THR A 228 1.05 -5.24 -20.58
N GLY A 229 1.57 -4.00 -20.61
CA GLY A 229 1.80 -3.25 -21.83
C GLY A 229 0.51 -3.04 -22.61
N GLU A 230 0.47 -3.51 -23.87
CA GLU A 230 -0.70 -3.36 -24.73
C GLU A 230 -1.77 -4.47 -24.57
N SER A 231 -1.66 -5.32 -23.52
CA SER A 231 -2.59 -6.46 -23.35
C SER A 231 -3.90 -6.06 -22.69
N LEU A 232 -3.88 -5.04 -21.83
CA LEU A 232 -5.04 -4.50 -21.13
C LEU A 232 -5.21 -3.01 -21.40
N GLU A 233 -6.45 -2.52 -21.22
CA GLU A 233 -6.79 -1.10 -21.25
C GLU A 233 -7.78 -0.76 -20.11
N LEU A 234 -7.77 0.50 -19.68
CA LEU A 234 -8.78 1.03 -18.79
C LEU A 234 -10.10 1.19 -19.55
N LEU A 235 -11.21 0.92 -18.89
CA LEU A 235 -12.55 1.08 -19.47
C LEU A 235 -13.41 1.98 -18.60
N GLY A 236 -13.88 3.10 -19.15
CA GLY A 236 -14.65 4.10 -18.43
C GLY A 236 -13.86 4.90 -17.38
N GLU A 237 -14.58 5.71 -16.63
CA GLU A 237 -14.02 6.58 -15.60
C GLU A 237 -14.00 5.90 -14.23
N ILE A 238 -13.19 6.43 -13.30
CA ILE A 238 -13.18 6.01 -11.89
C ILE A 238 -14.47 6.45 -11.22
N TYR A 239 -15.08 5.58 -10.41
CA TYR A 239 -16.30 5.86 -9.66
C TYR A 239 -16.26 5.28 -8.25
N ASP A 240 -17.25 5.60 -7.42
CA ASP A 240 -17.40 5.13 -6.03
C ASP A 240 -16.11 5.31 -5.20
N SER A 241 -15.49 6.50 -5.31
CA SER A 241 -14.30 6.83 -4.56
C SER A 241 -14.56 6.83 -3.06
N ALA A 242 -13.70 6.12 -2.31
CA ALA A 242 -13.76 6.00 -0.87
C ALA A 242 -12.35 5.88 -0.26
N PRO A 243 -12.17 6.20 1.04
CA PRO A 243 -10.90 6.00 1.70
C PRO A 243 -10.54 4.52 1.79
N TYR A 244 -9.23 4.19 1.67
CA TYR A 244 -8.67 2.97 2.24
C TYR A 244 -8.43 3.15 3.72
N GLY A 245 -8.62 2.12 4.52
CA GLY A 245 -8.40 2.13 5.95
C GLY A 245 -7.55 0.98 6.44
N TYR A 246 -6.59 1.27 7.31
CA TYR A 246 -5.98 0.26 8.16
C TYR A 246 -7.04 -0.32 9.08
N VAL A 247 -7.03 -1.62 9.26
CA VAL A 247 -8.04 -2.35 10.03
C VAL A 247 -7.47 -2.73 11.39
N LEU A 248 -8.13 -2.28 12.47
CA LEU A 248 -7.74 -2.54 13.85
C LEU A 248 -8.90 -3.22 14.60
N LYS A 249 -8.55 -4.05 15.60
CA LYS A 249 -9.54 -4.59 16.49
C LYS A 249 -10.20 -3.47 17.29
N LYS A 250 -11.51 -3.56 17.51
CA LYS A 250 -12.25 -2.59 18.34
C LYS A 250 -11.82 -2.61 19.81
N ASN A 251 -12.06 -1.50 20.48
CA ASN A 251 -11.88 -1.38 21.94
C ASN A 251 -10.42 -1.55 22.41
N GLN A 252 -9.45 -1.12 21.59
CA GLN A 252 -8.03 -1.11 21.94
C GLN A 252 -7.54 0.27 22.46
N GLY A 253 -8.40 0.99 23.19
CA GLY A 253 -8.07 2.31 23.77
C GLY A 253 -7.72 3.34 22.70
N GLU A 254 -6.56 4.00 22.85
CA GLU A 254 -6.10 5.05 21.93
C GLU A 254 -5.34 4.53 20.70
N PHE A 255 -5.28 3.21 20.45
CA PHE A 255 -4.41 2.65 19.41
C PHE A 255 -4.77 3.13 18.00
N ALA A 256 -6.05 3.11 17.64
CA ALA A 256 -6.48 3.63 16.34
C ALA A 256 -6.14 5.12 16.16
N GLN A 257 -6.29 5.91 17.23
CA GLN A 257 -5.91 7.33 17.21
C GLN A 257 -4.39 7.50 17.11
N ALA A 258 -3.59 6.67 17.80
CA ALA A 258 -2.13 6.70 17.69
C ALA A 258 -1.65 6.39 16.25
N VAL A 259 -2.30 5.44 15.57
CA VAL A 259 -2.04 5.14 14.15
C VAL A 259 -2.39 6.33 13.26
N ALA A 260 -3.54 6.98 13.48
CA ALA A 260 -3.94 8.18 12.73
C ALA A 260 -2.98 9.35 12.97
N ASP A 261 -2.56 9.58 14.23
CA ASP A 261 -1.61 10.64 14.59
C ASP A 261 -0.21 10.36 13.99
N ALA A 262 0.24 9.10 13.98
CA ALA A 262 1.49 8.69 13.34
C ALA A 262 1.45 8.90 11.82
N LEU A 263 0.32 8.56 11.18
CA LEU A 263 0.11 8.84 9.76
C LEU A 263 0.14 10.35 9.47
N LYS A 264 -0.48 11.17 10.32
CA LYS A 264 -0.42 12.64 10.22
C LYS A 264 1.02 13.15 10.35
N ALA A 265 1.82 12.55 11.23
CA ALA A 265 3.23 12.92 11.40
C ALA A 265 4.07 12.60 10.16
N ILE A 266 3.86 11.45 9.50
CA ILE A 266 4.59 11.10 8.26
C ILE A 266 4.08 11.88 7.03
N ILE A 267 2.85 12.37 7.05
CA ILE A 267 2.35 13.32 6.06
C ILE A 267 3.11 14.64 6.21
N ALA A 268 3.25 15.12 7.45
CA ALA A 268 3.91 16.39 7.74
C ALA A 268 5.43 16.38 7.46
N ASP A 269 6.11 15.25 7.68
CA ASP A 269 7.57 15.13 7.43
C ASP A 269 7.92 14.73 5.98
N GLY A 270 6.91 14.49 5.13
CA GLY A 270 7.06 14.15 3.72
C GLY A 270 7.32 12.67 3.41
N SER A 271 7.46 11.80 4.42
CA SER A 271 7.69 10.36 4.23
C SER A 271 6.52 9.70 3.49
N TYR A 272 5.29 10.11 3.79
CA TYR A 272 4.08 9.66 3.10
C TYR A 272 4.10 10.00 1.61
N ALA A 273 4.37 11.26 1.28
CA ALA A 273 4.43 11.71 -0.11
C ALA A 273 5.54 10.99 -0.90
N ALA A 274 6.71 10.77 -0.25
CA ALA A 274 7.80 10.03 -0.86
C ALA A 274 7.43 8.57 -1.16
N ALA A 275 6.72 7.90 -0.24
CA ALA A 275 6.24 6.54 -0.44
C ALA A 275 5.26 6.46 -1.62
N LEU A 276 4.26 7.35 -1.69
CA LEU A 276 3.30 7.37 -2.81
C LEU A 276 3.97 7.66 -4.15
N LYS A 277 4.90 8.62 -4.18
CA LYS A 277 5.65 8.99 -5.40
C LYS A 277 6.48 7.83 -5.95
N LYS A 278 7.10 7.05 -5.07
CA LYS A 278 7.87 5.85 -5.47
C LYS A 278 7.03 4.90 -6.35
N TRP A 279 5.73 4.83 -6.08
CA TRP A 279 4.80 3.92 -6.75
C TRP A 279 3.92 4.60 -7.82
N GLY A 280 4.00 5.94 -7.94
CA GLY A 280 3.23 6.72 -8.92
C GLY A 280 1.73 6.77 -8.62
N VAL A 281 1.38 6.84 -7.32
CA VAL A 281 0.00 6.82 -6.82
C VAL A 281 -0.37 8.08 -6.02
N GLU A 282 0.32 9.20 -6.27
CA GLU A 282 0.15 10.47 -5.54
C GLU A 282 -1.28 11.02 -5.62
N GLN A 283 -2.02 10.69 -6.67
CA GLN A 283 -3.40 11.14 -6.85
C GLN A 283 -4.36 10.64 -5.76
N GLY A 284 -4.01 9.56 -5.04
CA GLY A 284 -4.79 9.06 -3.91
C GLY A 284 -4.35 9.60 -2.55
N ALA A 285 -3.42 10.58 -2.51
CA ALA A 285 -2.93 11.15 -1.27
C ALA A 285 -4.03 11.85 -0.47
N ILE A 286 -4.00 11.65 0.86
CA ILE A 286 -4.85 12.36 1.81
C ILE A 286 -4.04 13.33 2.65
N THR A 287 -4.69 14.32 3.25
CA THR A 287 -4.07 15.32 4.13
C THR A 287 -4.55 15.25 5.58
N ASP A 288 -5.67 14.60 5.83
CA ASP A 288 -6.33 14.56 7.16
C ASP A 288 -6.80 13.13 7.48
N PRO A 289 -5.88 12.28 8.01
CA PRO A 289 -6.23 10.93 8.41
C PRO A 289 -7.21 10.93 9.58
N LYS A 290 -8.23 10.09 9.49
CA LYS A 290 -9.30 9.98 10.49
C LYS A 290 -9.53 8.54 10.90
N VAL A 291 -9.97 8.36 12.15
CA VAL A 291 -10.49 7.10 12.64
C VAL A 291 -11.97 6.99 12.22
N ASN A 292 -12.33 5.89 11.59
CA ASN A 292 -13.69 5.57 11.11
C ASN A 292 -14.32 6.66 10.21
N PRO A 293 -13.58 7.15 9.20
CA PRO A 293 -14.06 8.21 8.32
C PRO A 293 -15.34 7.83 7.59
#